data_44550a0ec9d708288052cf0edda133c6
#
_entry.id   44550a0ec9d708288052cf0edda133c6
#
_cell.length_a   1.000
_cell.length_b   1.000
_cell.length_c   1.000
_cell.angle_alpha   90.00
_cell.angle_beta   90.00
_cell.angle_gamma   90.00
#
_symmetry.space_group_name_H-M   'P 1'
#
loop_
_entity.id
_entity.type
_entity.pdbx_description
1 polymer ?
#
loop_
_entity_poly.entity_id
_entity_poly.type
_entity_poly.pdbx_seq_one_letter_code
_entity_poly.pdbx_strand_id
1 'polypeptide(L)'
;MPDNFSFVIEGRLAGMARPGRSSPLEEDLAFLMVRGIGAIVSMTERPLDEGMVSGFGLRYLHLPVPDFCAPTIQQIEAFLVFLGDADHAGGVVVHCYAGQGRTGTMLACALVHHGMSADEAIRLVRAKRPPSIDTLVQEQIIFDFAALRENVTSHVQGDRHG
;
A
#
# COMPACT_ATOMS: atom_id res chain seq x y z
N MET A 1 16.38 10.66 6.50
CA MET A 1 15.07 10.04 6.85
C MET A 1 14.11 10.28 5.70
N PRO A 2 13.46 9.23 5.19
CA PRO A 2 12.53 9.38 4.08
C PRO A 2 11.33 10.25 4.46
N ASP A 3 10.86 11.03 3.49
CA ASP A 3 9.72 11.92 3.71
C ASP A 3 8.43 11.12 3.92
N ASN A 4 7.59 11.59 4.81
CA ASN A 4 6.22 11.10 5.04
C ASN A 4 6.14 9.60 5.36
N PHE A 5 7.16 9.05 6.03
CA PHE A 5 7.13 7.66 6.48
C PHE A 5 6.31 7.53 7.76
N SER A 6 5.29 6.67 7.74
CA SER A 6 4.59 6.25 8.97
C SER A 6 3.82 4.95 8.78
N PHE A 7 3.65 4.20 9.85
CA PHE A 7 2.85 2.99 9.85
C PHE A 7 1.35 3.28 9.96
N VAL A 8 0.55 2.52 9.23
CA VAL A 8 -0.91 2.40 9.47
C VAL A 8 -1.22 1.16 10.32
N ILE A 9 -0.40 0.13 10.21
CA ILE A 9 -0.38 -1.03 11.11
C ILE A 9 1.06 -1.14 11.62
N GLU A 10 1.25 -0.89 12.90
CA GLU A 10 2.59 -0.80 13.50
C GLU A 10 3.42 -2.05 13.22
N GLY A 11 4.62 -1.83 12.69
CA GLY A 11 5.56 -2.88 12.34
C GLY A 11 5.21 -3.70 11.10
N ARG A 12 4.04 -3.52 10.49
CA ARG A 12 3.55 -4.38 9.42
C ARG A 12 3.26 -3.67 8.10
N LEU A 13 2.62 -2.50 8.13
CA LEU A 13 2.20 -1.79 6.93
C LEU A 13 2.40 -0.29 7.09
N ALA A 14 3.19 0.29 6.20
CA ALA A 14 3.57 1.70 6.21
C ALA A 14 3.37 2.34 4.84
N GLY A 15 3.33 3.66 4.85
CA GLY A 15 3.41 4.49 3.64
C GLY A 15 4.55 5.48 3.74
N MET A 16 5.00 5.98 2.60
CA MET A 16 6.02 7.02 2.51
C MET A 16 5.98 7.73 1.16
N ALA A 17 6.68 8.86 1.07
CA ALA A 17 7.02 9.48 -0.21
C ALA A 17 8.08 8.65 -0.95
N ARG A 18 8.33 8.95 -2.22
CA ARG A 18 9.31 8.20 -3.02
C ARG A 18 10.68 8.17 -2.33
N PRO A 19 11.25 6.97 -2.07
CA PRO A 19 12.62 6.87 -1.57
C PRO A 19 13.62 7.50 -2.56
N GLY A 20 14.63 8.16 -2.05
CA GLY A 20 15.61 8.85 -2.88
C GLY A 20 15.17 10.23 -3.36
N ARG A 21 13.99 10.71 -2.91
CA ARG A 21 13.46 12.02 -3.30
C ARG A 21 14.21 13.18 -2.63
N SER A 22 14.39 13.11 -1.33
CA SER A 22 14.99 14.18 -0.52
C SER A 22 16.34 13.78 0.10
N SER A 23 16.66 12.52 0.09
CA SER A 23 17.92 11.93 0.57
C SER A 23 18.40 10.90 -0.45
N PRO A 24 19.67 10.51 -0.46
CA PRO A 24 20.13 9.43 -1.32
C PRO A 24 19.31 8.14 -1.10
N LEU A 25 19.05 7.41 -2.19
CA LEU A 25 18.23 6.19 -2.12
C LEU A 25 18.80 5.18 -1.12
N GLU A 26 20.12 5.02 -1.09
CA GLU A 26 20.80 4.10 -0.18
C GLU A 26 20.50 4.41 1.29
N GLU A 27 20.45 5.69 1.65
CA GLU A 27 20.15 6.11 3.02
C GLU A 27 18.70 5.80 3.38
N ASP A 28 17.77 6.03 2.47
CA ASP A 28 16.36 5.73 2.69
C ASP A 28 16.12 4.22 2.80
N LEU A 29 16.78 3.41 1.98
CA LEU A 29 16.68 1.95 2.06
C LEU A 29 17.28 1.41 3.38
N ALA A 30 18.40 1.96 3.82
CA ALA A 30 19.00 1.59 5.12
C ALA A 30 18.06 1.94 6.28
N PHE A 31 17.42 3.12 6.22
CA PHE A 31 16.41 3.51 7.21
C PHE A 31 15.26 2.51 7.27
N LEU A 32 14.73 2.08 6.12
CA LEU A 32 13.63 1.12 6.06
C LEU A 32 14.01 -0.21 6.71
N MET A 33 15.23 -0.70 6.47
CA MET A 33 15.71 -1.93 7.09
C MET A 33 15.78 -1.82 8.62
N VAL A 34 16.26 -0.69 9.14
CA VAL A 34 16.30 -0.43 10.59
C VAL A 34 14.89 -0.42 11.20
N ARG A 35 13.90 0.03 10.44
CA ARG A 35 12.49 0.05 10.86
C ARG A 35 11.78 -1.29 10.68
N GLY A 36 12.49 -2.33 10.27
CA GLY A 36 11.92 -3.67 10.11
C GLY A 36 11.14 -3.89 8.82
N ILE A 37 11.31 -3.00 7.83
CA ILE A 37 10.69 -3.16 6.51
C ILE A 37 11.47 -4.21 5.72
N GLY A 38 10.76 -5.18 5.14
CA GLY A 38 11.33 -6.24 4.31
C GLY A 38 10.89 -6.19 2.85
N ALA A 39 9.92 -5.32 2.52
CA ALA A 39 9.38 -5.24 1.17
C ALA A 39 8.91 -3.83 0.84
N ILE A 40 9.04 -3.44 -0.44
CA ILE A 40 8.61 -2.15 -0.96
C ILE A 40 7.64 -2.35 -2.13
N VAL A 41 6.56 -1.58 -2.14
CA VAL A 41 5.63 -1.46 -3.26
C VAL A 41 5.71 -0.04 -3.82
N SER A 42 6.11 0.08 -5.09
CA SER A 42 6.18 1.34 -5.81
C SER A 42 4.94 1.55 -6.66
N MET A 43 4.24 2.67 -6.47
CA MET A 43 3.09 3.06 -7.29
C MET A 43 3.40 4.21 -8.25
N THR A 44 4.65 4.64 -8.32
CA THR A 44 5.10 5.65 -9.28
C THR A 44 5.21 5.06 -10.68
N GLU A 45 5.09 5.91 -11.71
CA GLU A 45 5.23 5.47 -13.11
C GLU A 45 6.62 4.90 -13.37
N ARG A 46 7.67 5.51 -12.78
CA ARG A 46 9.04 4.97 -12.84
C ARG A 46 9.32 4.09 -11.62
N PRO A 47 9.88 2.89 -11.82
CA PRO A 47 10.31 2.06 -10.70
C PRO A 47 11.51 2.69 -9.97
N LEU A 48 11.82 2.17 -8.79
CA LEU A 48 13.11 2.40 -8.13
C LEU A 48 14.20 1.60 -8.87
N ASP A 49 15.46 1.88 -8.55
CA ASP A 49 16.57 1.03 -8.97
C ASP A 49 16.42 -0.36 -8.32
N GLU A 50 15.92 -1.31 -9.10
CA GLU A 50 15.61 -2.66 -8.61
C GLU A 50 16.87 -3.40 -8.13
N GLY A 51 18.01 -3.18 -8.78
CA GLY A 51 19.29 -3.75 -8.37
C GLY A 51 19.70 -3.26 -6.98
N MET A 52 19.52 -1.98 -6.72
CA MET A 52 19.83 -1.40 -5.41
C MET A 52 18.86 -1.91 -4.33
N VAL A 53 17.56 -1.93 -4.61
CA VAL A 53 16.55 -2.45 -3.68
C VAL A 53 16.85 -3.91 -3.33
N SER A 54 17.14 -4.72 -4.34
CA SER A 54 17.52 -6.13 -4.16
C SER A 54 18.83 -6.29 -3.40
N GLY A 55 19.80 -5.41 -3.64
CA GLY A 55 21.08 -5.40 -2.94
C GLY A 55 20.95 -5.18 -1.43
N PHE A 56 19.91 -4.49 -0.99
CA PHE A 56 19.57 -4.35 0.43
C PHE A 56 18.76 -5.53 0.99
N GLY A 57 18.46 -6.55 0.17
CA GLY A 57 17.68 -7.70 0.59
C GLY A 57 16.18 -7.43 0.69
N LEU A 58 15.70 -6.33 0.12
CA LEU A 58 14.28 -5.96 0.14
C LEU A 58 13.53 -6.61 -1.04
N ARG A 59 12.36 -7.16 -0.78
CA ARG A 59 11.45 -7.62 -1.82
C ARG A 59 10.79 -6.41 -2.47
N TYR A 60 10.43 -6.52 -3.76
CA TYR A 60 9.98 -5.37 -4.53
C TYR A 60 8.82 -5.71 -5.45
N LEU A 61 7.81 -4.83 -5.47
CA LEU A 61 6.70 -4.89 -6.42
C LEU A 61 6.48 -3.50 -7.03
N HIS A 62 6.40 -3.43 -8.36
CA HIS A 62 6.09 -2.20 -9.08
C HIS A 62 4.69 -2.27 -9.67
N LEU A 63 3.81 -1.38 -9.21
CA LEU A 63 2.43 -1.23 -9.67
C LEU A 63 2.22 0.21 -10.14
N PRO A 64 2.58 0.55 -11.39
CA PRO A 64 2.52 1.93 -11.86
C PRO A 64 1.08 2.43 -11.95
N VAL A 65 0.81 3.55 -11.29
CA VAL A 65 -0.47 4.26 -11.33
C VAL A 65 -0.18 5.72 -11.65
N PRO A 66 -0.80 6.30 -12.70
CA PRO A 66 -0.63 7.72 -12.98
C PRO A 66 -1.04 8.58 -11.78
N ASP A 67 -0.35 9.71 -11.58
CA ASP A 67 -0.64 10.59 -10.45
C ASP A 67 -2.10 11.05 -10.47
N PHE A 68 -2.70 11.20 -9.30
CA PHE A 68 -4.11 11.52 -9.05
C PHE A 68 -5.12 10.45 -9.53
N CYS A 69 -4.65 9.38 -10.17
CA CYS A 69 -5.47 8.24 -10.56
C CYS A 69 -5.58 7.20 -9.44
N ALA A 70 -6.53 6.29 -9.61
CA ALA A 70 -6.71 5.15 -8.71
C ALA A 70 -6.01 3.90 -9.26
N PRO A 71 -5.51 2.99 -8.42
CA PRO A 71 -5.11 1.67 -8.88
C PRO A 71 -6.31 0.91 -9.45
N THR A 72 -6.06 -0.01 -10.36
CA THR A 72 -7.08 -0.94 -10.84
C THR A 72 -7.36 -2.03 -9.80
N ILE A 73 -8.50 -2.69 -9.93
CA ILE A 73 -8.83 -3.86 -9.07
C ILE A 73 -7.74 -4.94 -9.20
N GLN A 74 -7.23 -5.17 -10.42
CA GLN A 74 -6.16 -6.14 -10.65
C GLN A 74 -4.85 -5.75 -9.94
N GLN A 75 -4.53 -4.47 -9.91
CA GLN A 75 -3.37 -3.97 -9.17
C GLN A 75 -3.55 -4.14 -7.66
N ILE A 76 -4.76 -3.86 -7.15
CA ILE A 76 -5.09 -4.08 -5.73
C ILE A 76 -4.93 -5.57 -5.38
N GLU A 77 -5.45 -6.47 -6.20
CA GLU A 77 -5.32 -7.91 -5.98
C GLU A 77 -3.86 -8.37 -6.01
N ALA A 78 -3.08 -7.90 -6.98
CA ALA A 78 -1.63 -8.19 -7.05
C ALA A 78 -0.89 -7.71 -5.80
N PHE A 79 -1.23 -6.53 -5.31
CA PHE A 79 -0.68 -6.00 -4.06
C PHE A 79 -1.02 -6.90 -2.87
N LEU A 80 -2.27 -7.36 -2.76
CA LEU A 80 -2.70 -8.20 -1.64
C LEU A 80 -2.03 -9.57 -1.64
N VAL A 81 -1.83 -10.15 -2.83
CA VAL A 81 -1.05 -11.39 -2.96
C VAL A 81 0.40 -11.18 -2.51
N PHE A 82 1.04 -10.10 -2.98
CA PHE A 82 2.39 -9.73 -2.57
C PHE A 82 2.48 -9.48 -1.07
N LEU A 83 1.50 -8.79 -0.48
CA LEU A 83 1.44 -8.50 0.95
C LEU A 83 1.41 -9.80 1.77
N GLY A 84 0.61 -10.77 1.37
CA GLY A 84 0.56 -12.09 2.01
C GLY A 84 1.88 -12.84 1.95
N ASP A 85 2.55 -12.82 0.81
CA ASP A 85 3.87 -13.47 0.63
C ASP A 85 4.98 -12.73 1.38
N ALA A 86 4.88 -11.41 1.49
CA ALA A 86 5.89 -10.56 2.13
C ALA A 86 5.78 -10.53 3.65
N ASP A 87 4.67 -10.94 4.24
CA ASP A 87 4.45 -10.96 5.70
C ASP A 87 5.53 -11.73 6.46
N HIS A 88 6.18 -12.70 5.81
CA HIS A 88 7.29 -13.47 6.42
C HIS A 88 8.65 -12.77 6.34
N ALA A 89 8.77 -11.68 5.56
CA ALA A 89 10.02 -10.96 5.34
C ALA A 89 10.15 -9.70 6.22
N GLY A 90 9.11 -9.34 6.96
CA GLY A 90 9.03 -8.11 7.76
C GLY A 90 7.89 -7.22 7.31
N GLY A 91 7.92 -5.94 7.67
CA GLY A 91 6.91 -4.97 7.27
C GLY A 91 6.97 -4.63 5.78
N VAL A 92 5.85 -4.15 5.26
CA VAL A 92 5.73 -3.68 3.87
C VAL A 92 5.50 -2.18 3.86
N VAL A 93 6.23 -1.45 3.01
CA VAL A 93 6.00 -0.03 2.78
C VAL A 93 5.50 0.21 1.36
N VAL A 94 4.47 1.03 1.23
CA VAL A 94 3.92 1.48 -0.05
C VAL A 94 4.34 2.93 -0.27
N HIS A 95 4.78 3.28 -1.46
CA HIS A 95 5.08 4.66 -1.79
C HIS A 95 4.50 5.07 -3.15
N CYS A 96 4.24 6.35 -3.29
CA CYS A 96 4.08 7.04 -4.57
C CYS A 96 5.07 8.19 -4.62
N TYR A 97 4.75 9.33 -5.22
CA TYR A 97 5.69 10.46 -5.20
C TYR A 97 5.68 11.19 -3.86
N ALA A 98 4.53 11.68 -3.43
CA ALA A 98 4.38 12.41 -2.16
C ALA A 98 4.01 11.50 -0.96
N GLY A 99 3.58 10.28 -1.21
CA GLY A 99 3.14 9.36 -0.17
C GLY A 99 1.73 9.66 0.35
N GLN A 100 0.89 10.32 -0.42
CA GLN A 100 -0.43 10.80 0.00
C GLN A 100 -1.57 10.10 -0.72
N GLY A 101 -1.82 10.42 -2.00
CA GLY A 101 -3.00 9.99 -2.73
C GLY A 101 -3.02 8.51 -3.09
N ARG A 102 -2.14 8.10 -4.00
CA ARG A 102 -2.02 6.70 -4.46
C ARG A 102 -1.64 5.77 -3.32
N THR A 103 -0.70 6.18 -2.48
CA THR A 103 -0.27 5.44 -1.29
C THR A 103 -1.42 5.24 -0.33
N GLY A 104 -2.10 6.32 0.07
CA GLY A 104 -3.23 6.24 1.00
C GLY A 104 -4.36 5.35 0.48
N THR A 105 -4.63 5.41 -0.82
CA THR A 105 -5.65 4.57 -1.47
C THR A 105 -5.33 3.08 -1.33
N MET A 106 -4.09 2.69 -1.63
CA MET A 106 -3.67 1.29 -1.52
C MET A 106 -3.66 0.81 -0.07
N LEU A 107 -3.20 1.64 0.86
CA LEU A 107 -3.23 1.31 2.29
C LEU A 107 -4.66 1.10 2.78
N ALA A 108 -5.62 1.94 2.36
CA ALA A 108 -7.03 1.76 2.70
C ALA A 108 -7.59 0.45 2.15
N CYS A 109 -7.24 0.06 0.92
CA CYS A 109 -7.65 -1.22 0.35
C CYS A 109 -7.10 -2.41 1.17
N ALA A 110 -5.87 -2.32 1.66
CA ALA A 110 -5.32 -3.34 2.55
C ALA A 110 -6.10 -3.47 3.86
N LEU A 111 -6.51 -2.35 4.45
CA LEU A 111 -7.32 -2.34 5.67
C LEU A 111 -8.71 -2.93 5.42
N VAL A 112 -9.32 -2.65 4.27
CA VAL A 112 -10.58 -3.30 3.86
C VAL A 112 -10.39 -4.81 3.74
N HIS A 113 -9.28 -5.25 3.15
CA HIS A 113 -8.94 -6.67 3.06
C HIS A 113 -8.84 -7.33 4.45
N HIS A 114 -8.38 -6.60 5.44
CA HIS A 114 -8.28 -7.08 6.83
C HIS A 114 -9.61 -6.97 7.63
N GLY A 115 -10.70 -6.55 7.00
CA GLY A 115 -12.04 -6.60 7.59
C GLY A 115 -12.67 -5.25 7.92
N MET A 116 -12.00 -4.13 7.64
CA MET A 116 -12.60 -2.81 7.83
C MET A 116 -13.60 -2.48 6.73
N SER A 117 -14.60 -1.65 7.04
CA SER A 117 -15.43 -1.03 6.01
C SER A 117 -14.59 0.02 5.26
N ALA A 118 -15.02 0.40 4.05
CA ALA A 118 -14.36 1.45 3.28
C ALA A 118 -14.28 2.77 4.08
N ASP A 119 -15.37 3.17 4.72
CA ASP A 119 -15.41 4.40 5.55
C ASP A 119 -14.42 4.36 6.71
N GLU A 120 -14.35 3.24 7.42
CA GLU A 120 -13.41 3.05 8.54
C GLU A 120 -11.96 3.10 8.05
N ALA A 121 -11.66 2.42 6.94
CA ALA A 121 -10.32 2.38 6.36
C ALA A 121 -9.84 3.76 5.92
N ILE A 122 -10.70 4.53 5.22
CA ILE A 122 -10.39 5.89 4.78
C ILE A 122 -10.13 6.79 5.99
N ARG A 123 -10.98 6.73 7.01
CA ARG A 123 -10.81 7.53 8.23
C ARG A 123 -9.53 7.19 8.96
N LEU A 124 -9.19 5.91 9.08
CA LEU A 124 -7.96 5.49 9.75
C LEU A 124 -6.71 5.98 9.02
N VAL A 125 -6.66 5.80 7.70
CA VAL A 125 -5.52 6.26 6.90
C VAL A 125 -5.36 7.78 7.00
N ARG A 126 -6.45 8.53 6.90
CA ARG A 126 -6.42 10.00 7.01
C ARG A 126 -6.05 10.48 8.42
N ALA A 127 -6.43 9.73 9.46
CA ALA A 127 -6.06 10.07 10.83
C ALA A 127 -4.57 9.84 11.09
N LYS A 128 -4.02 8.73 10.60
CA LYS A 128 -2.60 8.38 10.81
C LYS A 128 -1.65 9.07 9.85
N ARG A 129 -2.11 9.42 8.66
CA ARG A 129 -1.30 9.95 7.57
C ARG A 129 -2.01 11.12 6.87
N PRO A 130 -2.23 12.26 7.56
CA PRO A 130 -2.82 13.42 6.92
C PRO A 130 -1.79 14.18 6.06
N PRO A 131 -2.15 14.68 4.86
CA PRO A 131 -3.33 14.33 4.11
C PRO A 131 -3.17 13.01 3.36
N SER A 132 -4.28 12.32 3.07
CA SER A 132 -4.25 11.06 2.33
C SER A 132 -5.52 10.91 1.49
N ILE A 133 -5.40 10.19 0.36
CA ILE A 133 -6.51 9.90 -0.55
C ILE A 133 -7.03 11.21 -1.13
N ASP A 134 -6.42 11.66 -2.24
CA ASP A 134 -6.52 13.03 -2.72
C ASP A 134 -7.74 13.29 -3.61
N THR A 135 -8.24 12.26 -4.33
CA THR A 135 -9.25 12.44 -5.38
C THR A 135 -10.48 11.57 -5.15
N LEU A 136 -11.59 11.96 -5.80
CA LEU A 136 -12.84 11.20 -5.74
C LEU A 136 -12.70 9.81 -6.36
N VAL A 137 -11.92 9.66 -7.45
CA VAL A 137 -11.70 8.34 -8.07
C VAL A 137 -10.88 7.43 -7.13
N GLN A 138 -9.99 7.99 -6.35
CA GLN A 138 -9.24 7.25 -5.33
C GLN A 138 -10.16 6.78 -4.19
N GLU A 139 -11.05 7.64 -3.69
CA GLU A 139 -12.07 7.21 -2.73
C GLU A 139 -12.98 6.14 -3.32
N GLN A 140 -13.44 6.33 -4.55
CA GLN A 140 -14.42 5.44 -5.19
C GLN A 140 -13.87 4.01 -5.35
N ILE A 141 -12.59 3.85 -5.73
CA ILE A 141 -12.02 2.49 -5.88
C ILE A 141 -12.00 1.73 -4.55
N ILE A 142 -11.84 2.42 -3.43
CA ILE A 142 -11.89 1.80 -2.11
C ILE A 142 -13.28 1.23 -1.82
N PHE A 143 -14.33 2.00 -2.13
CA PHE A 143 -15.72 1.53 -2.01
C PHE A 143 -16.03 0.40 -2.99
N ASP A 144 -15.56 0.50 -4.23
CA ASP A 144 -15.74 -0.55 -5.25
C ASP A 144 -15.07 -1.87 -4.81
N PHE A 145 -13.86 -1.78 -4.30
CA PHE A 145 -13.14 -2.94 -3.77
C PHE A 145 -13.86 -3.55 -2.57
N ALA A 146 -14.34 -2.74 -1.64
CA ALA A 146 -15.11 -3.21 -0.49
C ALA A 146 -16.39 -3.94 -0.92
N ALA A 147 -17.11 -3.41 -1.91
CA ALA A 147 -18.32 -4.03 -2.45
C ALA A 147 -18.04 -5.41 -3.08
N LEU A 148 -16.95 -5.54 -3.81
CA LEU A 148 -16.52 -6.83 -4.39
C LEU A 148 -16.23 -7.88 -3.30
N ARG A 149 -15.62 -7.48 -2.20
CA ARG A 149 -15.32 -8.37 -1.08
C ARG A 149 -16.59 -8.83 -0.36
N GLU A 150 -17.57 -7.97 -0.15
CA GLU A 150 -18.86 -8.32 0.43
C GLU A 150 -19.60 -9.36 -0.43
N ASN A 151 -19.61 -9.17 -1.76
CA ASN A 151 -20.23 -10.10 -2.69
C ASN A 151 -19.58 -11.49 -2.64
N VAL A 152 -18.26 -11.58 -2.57
CA VAL A 152 -17.53 -12.85 -2.43
C VAL A 152 -17.89 -13.54 -1.11
N THR A 153 -17.95 -12.81 -0.01
CA THR A 153 -18.31 -13.33 1.31
C THR A 153 -19.75 -13.84 1.34
N SER A 154 -20.69 -13.14 0.70
CA SER A 154 -22.10 -13.56 0.61
C SER A 154 -22.28 -14.85 -0.19
N HIS A 155 -21.52 -15.05 -1.26
CA HIS A 155 -21.55 -16.29 -2.07
C HIS A 155 -21.00 -17.50 -1.30
N VAL A 156 -19.91 -17.33 -0.54
CA VAL A 156 -19.32 -18.39 0.28
C VAL A 156 -20.26 -18.82 1.43
N GLN A 157 -21.04 -17.89 1.98
CA GLN A 157 -22.02 -18.21 3.01
C GLN A 157 -23.27 -18.91 2.45
N GLY A 158 -23.63 -18.62 1.20
CA GLY A 158 -24.75 -19.28 0.50
C GLY A 158 -24.50 -20.75 0.21
N ASP A 159 -23.27 -21.16 -0.06
CA ASP A 159 -22.90 -22.54 -0.38
C ASP A 159 -22.81 -23.48 0.85
N ARG A 160 -22.86 -22.92 2.07
CA ARG A 160 -22.80 -23.71 3.32
C ARG A 160 -24.16 -24.17 3.84
N HIS A 161 -25.26 -23.83 3.16
CA HIS A 161 -26.62 -24.15 3.55
C HIS A 161 -27.35 -24.96 2.48
N GLY A 162 -26.61 -25.65 1.61
CA GLY A 162 -27.15 -26.60 0.61
C GLY A 162 -26.86 -28.04 0.97
#